data_8f585736308bffe9f10b4cab9b4b0572
#
_entry.id   8f585736308bffe9f10b4cab9b4b0572
#
_cell.length_a   1.000
_cell.length_b   1.000
_cell.length_c   1.000
_cell.angle_alpha   90.00
_cell.angle_beta   90.00
_cell.angle_gamma   90.00
#
_symmetry.space_group_name_H-M   'P 1'
#
loop_
_entity.id
_entity.type
_entity.pdbx_description
1 polymer ?
#
loop_
_entity_poly.entity_id
_entity_poly.type
_entity_poly.pdbx_seq_one_letter_code
_entity_poly.pdbx_strand_id
1 'polypeptide(L)'
;MAMLIPLTLTVPGTGEVLCPALLADGAHLVLVDCGYPDSLPLIEDAMAGLGLSPAELTEVFITHHDDDHMGGLARLCARYPRIRVVAGAEEAPYLTGARKSLRLCQAEALQPTLSPEARAWGEAFCRRLKAVEPAPVHQTVADGDLLPWCGGCRVIATPGHTPGHCSLYLPGLRAVVTGDAAVLEVGTPAVANPQFALDLPQAEASLQKLLALDADCWLCYHGGILRR
;
A
#
# COMPACT_ATOMS: atom_id res chain seq x y z
N MET A 1 21.63 -10.32 -4.64
CA MET A 1 20.82 -10.35 -5.89
C MET A 1 19.52 -9.61 -5.60
N ALA A 2 19.08 -8.72 -6.49
CA ALA A 2 17.82 -7.98 -6.29
C ALA A 2 16.61 -8.89 -6.56
N MET A 3 15.58 -8.81 -5.72
CA MET A 3 14.37 -9.63 -5.81
C MET A 3 13.14 -8.81 -5.45
N LEU A 4 12.03 -9.08 -6.16
CA LEU A 4 10.68 -8.66 -5.82
C LEU A 4 9.88 -9.91 -5.48
N ILE A 5 9.38 -9.99 -4.25
CA ILE A 5 8.70 -11.15 -3.68
C ILE A 5 7.30 -10.72 -3.24
N PRO A 6 6.22 -11.29 -3.79
CA PRO A 6 4.87 -11.05 -3.27
C PRO A 6 4.70 -11.81 -1.93
N LEU A 7 4.15 -11.13 -0.94
CA LEU A 7 3.53 -11.80 0.21
C LEU A 7 2.06 -12.10 -0.10
N THR A 8 1.48 -13.02 0.64
CA THR A 8 0.04 -13.33 0.55
C THR A 8 -0.52 -13.29 1.96
N LEU A 9 -1.35 -12.29 2.23
CA LEU A 9 -2.05 -12.13 3.49
C LEU A 9 -3.53 -12.43 3.28
N THR A 10 -4.02 -13.55 3.82
CA THR A 10 -5.46 -13.87 3.79
C THR A 10 -6.13 -13.30 5.03
N VAL A 11 -6.99 -12.30 4.85
CA VAL A 11 -7.66 -11.60 5.95
C VAL A 11 -8.70 -12.52 6.59
N PRO A 12 -8.60 -12.81 7.90
CA PRO A 12 -9.56 -13.66 8.59
C PRO A 12 -10.98 -13.09 8.52
N GLY A 13 -11.96 -13.96 8.32
CA GLY A 13 -13.38 -13.61 8.31
C GLY A 13 -13.93 -13.10 6.97
N THR A 14 -13.14 -12.40 6.17
CA THR A 14 -13.54 -11.95 4.83
C THR A 14 -13.02 -12.86 3.72
N GLY A 15 -11.87 -13.51 3.94
CA GLY A 15 -11.15 -14.25 2.91
C GLY A 15 -10.48 -13.36 1.86
N GLU A 16 -10.47 -12.05 2.07
CA GLU A 16 -9.77 -11.10 1.22
C GLU A 16 -8.26 -11.41 1.21
N VAL A 17 -7.65 -11.30 0.03
CA VAL A 17 -6.21 -11.53 -0.15
C VAL A 17 -5.54 -10.20 -0.46
N LEU A 18 -4.61 -9.81 0.41
CA LEU A 18 -3.73 -8.67 0.21
C LEU A 18 -2.34 -9.16 -0.19
N CYS A 19 -1.68 -8.44 -1.09
CA CYS A 19 -0.37 -8.82 -1.63
C CYS A 19 0.69 -7.74 -1.40
N PRO A 20 1.13 -7.51 -0.16
CA PRO A 20 2.30 -6.67 0.10
C PRO A 20 3.52 -7.18 -0.65
N ALA A 21 4.41 -6.26 -1.04
CA ALA A 21 5.64 -6.61 -1.70
C ALA A 21 6.82 -6.61 -0.72
N LEU A 22 7.74 -7.59 -0.85
CA LEU A 22 9.08 -7.49 -0.31
C LEU A 22 10.07 -7.17 -1.42
N LEU A 23 10.85 -6.11 -1.24
CA LEU A 23 12.01 -5.78 -2.06
C LEU A 23 13.23 -6.20 -1.27
N ALA A 24 14.04 -7.09 -1.84
CA ALA A 24 15.22 -7.60 -1.18
C ALA A 24 16.45 -7.45 -2.07
N ASP A 25 17.55 -6.97 -1.49
CA ASP A 25 18.89 -7.00 -2.08
C ASP A 25 19.92 -7.32 -1.00
N GLY A 26 21.23 -7.12 -1.27
CA GLY A 26 22.26 -7.42 -0.28
C GLY A 26 22.31 -6.45 0.92
N ALA A 27 21.63 -5.32 0.86
CA ALA A 27 21.69 -4.25 1.85
C ALA A 27 20.32 -3.88 2.43
N HIS A 28 19.24 -4.11 1.69
CA HIS A 28 17.89 -3.68 2.04
C HIS A 28 16.92 -4.86 2.02
N LEU A 29 16.02 -4.87 2.99
CA LEU A 29 14.79 -5.67 3.00
C LEU A 29 13.64 -4.71 3.30
N VAL A 30 12.85 -4.41 2.27
CA VAL A 30 11.79 -3.39 2.33
C VAL A 30 10.44 -4.05 2.18
N LEU A 31 9.54 -3.79 3.11
CA LEU A 31 8.12 -4.15 2.98
C LEU A 31 7.37 -2.97 2.34
N VAL A 32 6.55 -3.24 1.33
CA VAL A 32 5.66 -2.25 0.72
C VAL A 32 4.24 -2.57 1.13
N ASP A 33 3.65 -1.67 1.90
CA ASP A 33 2.35 -1.77 2.57
C ASP A 33 2.28 -2.90 3.62
N CYS A 34 1.37 -2.79 4.58
CA CYS A 34 1.39 -3.64 5.77
C CYS A 34 -0.02 -4.05 6.29
N GLY A 35 -1.01 -4.02 5.41
CA GLY A 35 -2.34 -4.56 5.72
C GLY A 35 -3.16 -3.73 6.70
N TYR A 36 -4.26 -4.32 7.13
CA TYR A 36 -5.17 -3.79 8.14
C TYR A 36 -4.53 -3.70 9.53
N PRO A 37 -5.14 -3.01 10.52
CA PRO A 37 -4.59 -2.86 11.88
C PRO A 37 -4.20 -4.17 12.56
N ASP A 38 -4.85 -5.29 12.22
CA ASP A 38 -4.59 -6.60 12.81
C ASP A 38 -3.71 -7.51 11.93
N SER A 39 -3.09 -6.99 10.86
CA SER A 39 -2.32 -7.79 9.89
C SER A 39 -0.90 -8.16 10.34
N LEU A 40 -0.39 -7.63 11.46
CA LEU A 40 0.97 -7.94 11.90
C LEU A 40 1.26 -9.45 12.01
N PRO A 41 0.42 -10.30 12.62
CA PRO A 41 0.66 -11.75 12.66
C PRO A 41 0.71 -12.38 11.26
N LEU A 42 -0.12 -11.90 10.31
CA LEU A 42 -0.14 -12.40 8.94
C LEU A 42 1.18 -12.07 8.21
N ILE A 43 1.73 -10.87 8.46
CA ILE A 43 3.05 -10.47 7.92
C ILE A 43 4.15 -11.35 8.52
N GLU A 44 4.14 -11.55 9.85
CA GLU A 44 5.11 -12.40 10.54
C GLU A 44 5.08 -13.83 9.98
N ASP A 45 3.90 -14.43 9.82
CA ASP A 45 3.72 -15.77 9.27
C ASP A 45 4.14 -15.87 7.80
N ALA A 46 3.76 -14.90 6.97
CA ALA A 46 4.12 -14.88 5.55
C ALA A 46 5.63 -14.73 5.34
N MET A 47 6.29 -13.87 6.13
CA MET A 47 7.75 -13.72 6.10
C MET A 47 8.47 -14.97 6.65
N ALA A 48 7.96 -15.57 7.73
CA ALA A 48 8.51 -16.81 8.28
C ALA A 48 8.44 -17.97 7.28
N GLY A 49 7.38 -18.04 6.47
CA GLY A 49 7.25 -18.98 5.36
C GLY A 49 8.35 -18.86 4.29
N LEU A 50 9.00 -17.69 4.21
CA LEU A 50 10.16 -17.42 3.34
C LEU A 50 11.50 -17.59 4.07
N GLY A 51 11.48 -17.95 5.35
CA GLY A 51 12.68 -18.02 6.20
C GLY A 51 13.19 -16.63 6.62
N LEU A 52 12.34 -15.59 6.57
CA LEU A 52 12.64 -14.21 6.94
C LEU A 52 11.87 -13.81 8.20
N SER A 53 12.35 -12.75 8.85
CA SER A 53 11.67 -12.14 10.01
C SER A 53 11.46 -10.64 9.76
N PRO A 54 10.34 -10.04 10.20
CA PRO A 54 10.20 -8.59 10.19
C PRO A 54 11.27 -7.82 10.97
N ALA A 55 11.99 -8.49 11.88
CA ALA A 55 13.15 -7.91 12.56
C ALA A 55 14.34 -7.60 11.61
N GLU A 56 14.34 -8.19 10.42
CA GLU A 56 15.34 -7.97 9.36
C GLU A 56 14.95 -6.83 8.41
N LEU A 57 13.71 -6.33 8.48
CA LEU A 57 13.27 -5.20 7.66
C LEU A 57 14.12 -3.97 7.97
N THR A 58 14.65 -3.36 6.92
CA THR A 58 15.35 -2.08 6.99
C THR A 58 14.37 -0.92 6.85
N GLU A 59 13.41 -1.03 5.94
CA GLU A 59 12.39 -0.02 5.69
C GLU A 59 11.01 -0.64 5.48
N VAL A 60 9.99 0.19 5.71
CA VAL A 60 8.63 0.00 5.19
C VAL A 60 8.29 1.20 4.31
N PHE A 61 7.84 0.93 3.10
CA PHE A 61 7.27 1.95 2.22
C PHE A 61 5.76 1.85 2.27
N ILE A 62 5.08 2.99 2.46
CA ILE A 62 3.61 3.06 2.42
C ILE A 62 3.20 3.81 1.17
N THR A 63 2.43 3.14 0.31
CA THR A 63 1.97 3.70 -0.96
C THR A 63 0.96 4.83 -0.73
N HIS A 64 0.04 4.64 0.23
CA HIS A 64 -0.97 5.62 0.63
C HIS A 64 -1.60 5.29 2.00
N HIS A 65 -2.47 6.17 2.51
CA HIS A 65 -2.96 6.14 3.89
C HIS A 65 -4.27 5.36 4.11
N ASP A 66 -4.72 4.52 3.20
CA ASP A 66 -5.91 3.69 3.44
C ASP A 66 -5.63 2.57 4.44
N ASP A 67 -6.67 2.15 5.15
CA ASP A 67 -6.58 1.29 6.34
C ASP A 67 -6.04 -0.11 6.08
N ASP A 68 -6.19 -0.61 4.88
CA ASP A 68 -5.65 -1.89 4.42
C ASP A 68 -4.20 -1.81 3.90
N HIS A 69 -3.63 -0.63 3.78
CA HIS A 69 -2.23 -0.41 3.40
C HIS A 69 -1.37 0.02 4.58
N MET A 70 -1.82 1.02 5.36
CA MET A 70 -1.06 1.49 6.52
C MET A 70 -1.52 0.94 7.87
N GLY A 71 -2.63 0.19 7.90
CA GLY A 71 -3.29 -0.17 9.16
C GLY A 71 -2.40 -0.90 10.16
N GLY A 72 -1.55 -1.82 9.68
CA GLY A 72 -0.59 -2.56 10.51
C GLY A 72 0.67 -1.79 10.92
N LEU A 73 0.91 -0.59 10.34
CA LEU A 73 2.18 0.12 10.43
C LEU A 73 2.57 0.49 11.87
N ALA A 74 1.65 1.03 12.66
CA ALA A 74 1.93 1.44 14.04
C ALA A 74 2.39 0.26 14.89
N ARG A 75 1.69 -0.87 14.80
CA ARG A 75 2.05 -2.11 15.52
C ARG A 75 3.35 -2.70 15.02
N LEU A 76 3.59 -2.68 13.72
CA LEU A 76 4.85 -3.13 13.12
C LEU A 76 6.03 -2.31 13.64
N CYS A 77 5.93 -0.97 13.65
CA CYS A 77 6.96 -0.08 14.19
C CYS A 77 7.16 -0.26 15.68
N ALA A 78 6.10 -0.44 16.46
CA ALA A 78 6.20 -0.67 17.91
C ALA A 78 6.90 -2.01 18.21
N ARG A 79 6.63 -3.05 17.45
CA ARG A 79 7.23 -4.38 17.61
C ARG A 79 8.67 -4.44 17.11
N TYR A 80 8.98 -3.72 16.03
CA TYR A 80 10.28 -3.70 15.35
C TYR A 80 10.80 -2.25 15.17
N PRO A 81 11.28 -1.60 16.22
CA PRO A 81 11.55 -0.16 16.25
C PRO A 81 12.76 0.30 15.42
N ARG A 82 13.50 -0.63 14.78
CA ARG A 82 14.58 -0.27 13.86
C ARG A 82 14.11 0.01 12.44
N ILE A 83 12.88 -0.35 12.12
CA ILE A 83 12.30 -0.14 10.79
C ILE A 83 12.15 1.36 10.53
N ARG A 84 12.63 1.80 9.38
CA ARG A 84 12.40 3.17 8.92
C ARG A 84 11.17 3.21 8.02
N VAL A 85 10.31 4.18 8.23
CA VAL A 85 9.10 4.37 7.41
C VAL A 85 9.37 5.42 6.35
N VAL A 86 9.06 5.07 5.09
CA VAL A 86 9.19 5.92 3.92
C VAL A 86 7.80 6.07 3.28
N ALA A 87 7.40 7.27 2.91
CA ALA A 87 6.11 7.53 2.27
C ALA A 87 6.15 8.77 1.38
N GLY A 88 5.17 8.92 0.49
CA GLY A 88 4.99 10.14 -0.28
C GLY A 88 4.82 11.36 0.64
N ALA A 89 5.40 12.51 0.25
CA ALA A 89 5.35 13.73 1.07
C ALA A 89 3.90 14.19 1.33
N GLU A 90 2.99 13.97 0.38
CA GLU A 90 1.58 14.32 0.53
C GLU A 90 0.80 13.32 1.40
N GLU A 91 1.27 12.07 1.51
CA GLU A 91 0.66 11.04 2.36
C GLU A 91 1.11 11.15 3.83
N ALA A 92 2.35 11.59 4.07
CA ALA A 92 2.94 11.64 5.41
C ALA A 92 2.07 12.34 6.48
N PRO A 93 1.36 13.45 6.21
CA PRO A 93 0.47 14.07 7.20
C PRO A 93 -0.68 13.18 7.66
N TYR A 94 -1.17 12.28 6.80
CA TYR A 94 -2.24 11.34 7.13
C TYR A 94 -1.70 10.15 7.93
N LEU A 95 -0.53 9.62 7.53
CA LEU A 95 0.14 8.54 8.26
C LEU A 95 0.50 8.95 9.70
N THR A 96 0.97 10.19 9.87
CA THR A 96 1.37 10.71 11.20
C THR A 96 0.19 11.16 12.05
N GLY A 97 -1.03 11.18 11.51
CA GLY A 97 -2.22 11.70 12.19
C GLY A 97 -2.27 13.23 12.28
N ALA A 98 -1.34 13.96 11.63
CA ALA A 98 -1.39 15.42 11.53
C ALA A 98 -2.61 15.90 10.73
N ARG A 99 -3.11 15.05 9.83
CA ARG A 99 -4.37 15.23 9.11
C ARG A 99 -5.25 14.00 9.27
N LYS A 100 -6.57 14.23 9.32
CA LYS A 100 -7.57 13.16 9.33
C LYS A 100 -7.60 12.45 7.99
N SER A 101 -7.63 11.11 8.00
CA SER A 101 -7.75 10.30 6.78
C SER A 101 -8.87 10.79 5.87
N LEU A 102 -8.55 10.95 4.58
CA LEU A 102 -9.54 11.36 3.57
C LEU A 102 -10.62 10.31 3.40
N ARG A 103 -10.26 9.02 3.52
CA ARG A 103 -11.22 7.91 3.49
C ARG A 103 -12.22 8.01 4.64
N LEU A 104 -11.75 8.33 5.84
CA LEU A 104 -12.64 8.55 6.99
C LEU A 104 -13.54 9.76 6.78
N CYS A 105 -13.01 10.87 6.23
CA CYS A 105 -13.84 12.04 5.90
C CYS A 105 -14.94 11.69 4.89
N GLN A 106 -14.60 10.95 3.84
CA GLN A 106 -15.55 10.47 2.82
C GLN A 106 -16.61 9.54 3.45
N ALA A 107 -16.18 8.55 4.23
CA ALA A 107 -17.08 7.61 4.88
C ALA A 107 -18.06 8.31 5.83
N GLU A 108 -17.60 9.26 6.64
CA GLU A 108 -18.47 10.02 7.55
C GLU A 108 -19.44 10.93 6.79
N ALA A 109 -19.02 11.55 5.69
CA ALA A 109 -19.89 12.39 4.87
C ALA A 109 -21.03 11.60 4.21
N LEU A 110 -20.80 10.31 3.93
CA LEU A 110 -21.81 9.43 3.34
C LEU A 110 -22.84 8.91 4.35
N GLN A 111 -22.52 8.89 5.67
CA GLN A 111 -23.42 8.31 6.70
C GLN A 111 -24.88 8.84 6.64
N PRO A 112 -25.14 10.17 6.49
CA PRO A 112 -26.51 10.69 6.45
C PRO A 112 -27.31 10.21 5.24
N THR A 113 -26.64 9.80 4.14
CA THR A 113 -27.26 9.41 2.87
C THR A 113 -27.51 7.92 2.75
N LEU A 114 -26.97 7.11 3.68
CA LEU A 114 -27.13 5.66 3.66
C LEU A 114 -28.56 5.23 3.99
N SER A 115 -29.03 4.19 3.28
CA SER A 115 -30.29 3.56 3.62
C SER A 115 -30.21 2.94 5.03
N PRO A 116 -31.34 2.70 5.72
CA PRO A 116 -31.35 2.07 7.04
C PRO A 116 -30.59 0.73 7.07
N GLU A 117 -30.67 -0.05 6.00
CA GLU A 117 -29.99 -1.36 5.87
C GLU A 117 -28.48 -1.20 5.75
N ALA A 118 -28.00 -0.18 5.03
CA ALA A 118 -26.58 0.09 4.83
C ALA A 118 -25.92 0.82 6.02
N ARG A 119 -26.73 1.41 6.91
CA ARG A 119 -26.22 2.26 8.01
C ARG A 119 -25.31 1.50 8.96
N ALA A 120 -25.68 0.29 9.37
CA ALA A 120 -24.88 -0.54 10.27
C ALA A 120 -23.51 -0.87 9.67
N TRP A 121 -23.45 -1.15 8.37
CA TRP A 121 -22.22 -1.37 7.64
C TRP A 121 -21.37 -0.07 7.58
N GLY A 122 -21.99 1.05 7.24
CA GLY A 122 -21.29 2.34 7.19
C GLY A 122 -20.69 2.75 8.53
N GLU A 123 -21.42 2.56 9.63
CA GLU A 123 -20.91 2.79 10.99
C GLU A 123 -19.74 1.85 11.34
N ALA A 124 -19.82 0.57 10.95
CA ALA A 124 -18.74 -0.39 11.16
C ALA A 124 -17.50 0.01 10.35
N PHE A 125 -17.68 0.46 9.11
CA PHE A 125 -16.61 0.98 8.27
C PHE A 125 -15.93 2.19 8.91
N CYS A 126 -16.70 3.20 9.35
CA CYS A 126 -16.15 4.35 10.07
C CYS A 126 -15.40 3.96 11.35
N ARG A 127 -15.91 2.97 12.11
CA ARG A 127 -15.19 2.46 13.31
C ARG A 127 -13.85 1.83 12.92
N ARG A 128 -13.77 1.04 11.85
CA ARG A 128 -12.54 0.43 11.35
C ARG A 128 -11.53 1.50 10.96
N LEU A 129 -11.95 2.51 10.18
CA LEU A 129 -11.08 3.61 9.78
C LEU A 129 -10.55 4.43 10.97
N LYS A 130 -11.37 4.62 12.02
CA LYS A 130 -10.96 5.30 13.27
C LYS A 130 -9.99 4.47 14.13
N ALA A 131 -9.93 3.17 13.92
CA ALA A 131 -9.02 2.28 14.65
C ALA A 131 -7.60 2.26 14.08
N VAL A 132 -7.37 2.87 12.90
CA VAL A 132 -6.02 3.00 12.34
C VAL A 132 -5.20 3.95 13.21
N GLU A 133 -4.12 3.42 13.78
CA GLU A 133 -3.23 4.18 14.64
C GLU A 133 -2.20 4.95 13.80
N PRO A 134 -1.89 6.23 14.16
CA PRO A 134 -0.82 6.97 13.50
C PRO A 134 0.54 6.31 13.71
N ALA A 135 1.43 6.48 12.72
CA ALA A 135 2.78 5.96 12.77
C ALA A 135 3.80 7.04 12.35
N PRO A 136 5.07 6.95 12.80
CA PRO A 136 6.08 7.90 12.37
C PRO A 136 6.42 7.73 10.89
N VAL A 137 6.73 8.83 10.20
CA VAL A 137 7.36 8.84 8.88
C VAL A 137 8.77 9.36 9.03
N HIS A 138 9.76 8.56 8.66
CA HIS A 138 11.18 8.88 8.84
C HIS A 138 11.80 9.54 7.61
N GLN A 139 11.22 9.30 6.43
CA GLN A 139 11.65 9.87 5.17
C GLN A 139 10.45 10.10 4.26
N THR A 140 10.36 11.27 3.67
CA THR A 140 9.39 11.57 2.62
C THR A 140 10.04 11.53 1.26
N VAL A 141 9.25 11.17 0.24
CA VAL A 141 9.66 11.08 -1.16
C VAL A 141 8.66 11.77 -2.08
N ALA A 142 9.12 12.09 -3.29
CA ALA A 142 8.33 12.72 -4.34
C ALA A 142 8.48 11.96 -5.68
N ASP A 143 7.70 12.36 -6.69
CA ASP A 143 7.78 11.79 -8.05
C ASP A 143 9.19 11.90 -8.61
N GLY A 144 9.71 10.79 -9.13
CA GLY A 144 11.02 10.70 -9.74
C GLY A 144 12.18 10.44 -8.77
N ASP A 145 11.96 10.50 -7.45
CA ASP A 145 13.00 10.17 -6.48
C ASP A 145 13.54 8.76 -6.69
N LEU A 146 14.86 8.61 -6.51
CA LEU A 146 15.56 7.34 -6.63
C LEU A 146 15.95 6.83 -5.24
N LEU A 147 15.43 5.65 -4.91
CA LEU A 147 15.77 4.93 -3.68
C LEU A 147 16.80 3.84 -4.00
N PRO A 148 17.73 3.52 -3.08
CA PRO A 148 18.83 2.60 -3.36
C PRO A 148 18.41 1.13 -3.49
N TRP A 149 17.13 0.83 -3.28
CA TRP A 149 16.58 -0.53 -3.22
C TRP A 149 16.69 -1.24 -4.57
N CYS A 150 17.08 -2.52 -4.55
CA CYS A 150 17.17 -3.40 -5.71
C CYS A 150 17.99 -2.85 -6.89
N GLY A 151 19.03 -2.05 -6.60
CA GLY A 151 19.89 -1.47 -7.62
C GLY A 151 19.32 -0.21 -8.28
N GLY A 152 18.30 0.40 -7.69
CA GLY A 152 17.63 1.62 -8.12
C GLY A 152 16.12 1.43 -8.23
N CYS A 153 15.38 2.01 -7.31
CA CYS A 153 13.93 2.01 -7.28
C CYS A 153 13.45 3.44 -7.49
N ARG A 154 12.62 3.67 -8.51
CA ARG A 154 12.07 5.00 -8.79
C ARG A 154 10.68 5.13 -8.19
N VAL A 155 10.45 6.18 -7.44
CA VAL A 155 9.12 6.59 -6.98
C VAL A 155 8.35 7.18 -8.15
N ILE A 156 7.14 6.71 -8.37
CA ILE A 156 6.22 7.22 -9.38
C ILE A 156 5.00 7.76 -8.66
N ALA A 157 4.77 9.07 -8.69
CA ALA A 157 3.52 9.61 -8.20
C ALA A 157 2.36 9.12 -9.10
N THR A 158 1.39 8.50 -8.48
CA THR A 158 0.19 7.92 -9.12
C THR A 158 -1.08 8.37 -8.38
N PRO A 159 -1.31 9.69 -8.35
CA PRO A 159 -2.46 10.24 -7.64
C PRO A 159 -3.79 9.82 -8.27
N GLY A 160 -4.87 9.95 -7.48
CA GLY A 160 -6.23 9.69 -7.90
C GLY A 160 -6.98 8.77 -6.95
N HIS A 161 -6.43 7.63 -6.57
CA HIS A 161 -6.97 6.83 -5.47
C HIS A 161 -6.89 7.64 -4.15
N THR A 162 -5.70 8.12 -3.83
CA THR A 162 -5.47 9.25 -2.90
C THR A 162 -4.62 10.31 -3.60
N PRO A 163 -4.59 11.57 -3.12
CA PRO A 163 -3.83 12.64 -3.76
C PRO A 163 -2.32 12.40 -3.78
N GLY A 164 -1.78 11.78 -2.75
CA GLY A 164 -0.35 11.53 -2.59
C GLY A 164 0.10 10.11 -2.90
N HIS A 165 -0.79 9.28 -3.46
CA HIS A 165 -0.47 7.89 -3.78
C HIS A 165 0.81 7.77 -4.62
N CYS A 166 1.68 6.81 -4.25
CA CYS A 166 2.92 6.51 -4.94
C CYS A 166 3.03 5.02 -5.26
N SER A 167 3.46 4.74 -6.49
CA SER A 167 3.89 3.42 -6.93
C SER A 167 5.42 3.35 -7.00
N LEU A 168 5.99 2.14 -7.06
CA LEU A 168 7.43 1.94 -7.17
C LEU A 168 7.78 1.23 -8.49
N TYR A 169 8.73 1.78 -9.23
CA TYR A 169 9.27 1.15 -10.44
C TYR A 169 10.72 0.70 -10.21
N LEU A 170 11.00 -0.56 -10.50
CA LEU A 170 12.28 -1.22 -10.36
C LEU A 170 12.84 -1.55 -11.77
N PRO A 171 13.59 -0.65 -12.40
CA PRO A 171 14.07 -0.84 -13.78
C PRO A 171 14.92 -2.10 -13.95
N GLY A 172 15.80 -2.38 -12.98
CA GLY A 172 16.66 -3.57 -13.00
C GLY A 172 15.92 -4.91 -12.95
N LEU A 173 14.68 -4.92 -12.47
CA LEU A 173 13.79 -6.07 -12.44
C LEU A 173 12.67 -5.99 -13.49
N ARG A 174 12.60 -4.90 -14.26
CA ARG A 174 11.48 -4.58 -15.17
C ARG A 174 10.13 -4.77 -14.47
N ALA A 175 10.04 -4.28 -13.23
CA ALA A 175 8.90 -4.53 -12.34
C ALA A 175 8.30 -3.24 -11.80
N VAL A 176 6.99 -3.27 -11.56
CA VAL A 176 6.26 -2.20 -10.89
C VAL A 176 5.46 -2.75 -9.71
N VAL A 177 5.52 -2.07 -8.57
CA VAL A 177 4.65 -2.28 -7.41
C VAL A 177 3.65 -1.14 -7.40
N THR A 178 2.39 -1.47 -7.59
CA THR A 178 1.38 -0.47 -7.99
C THR A 178 0.66 0.21 -6.84
N GLY A 179 0.63 -0.41 -5.63
CA GLY A 179 -0.38 -0.04 -4.64
C GLY A 179 -1.78 -0.14 -5.27
N ASP A 180 -2.60 0.87 -5.04
CA ASP A 180 -3.97 0.98 -5.58
C ASP A 180 -4.09 1.86 -6.83
N ALA A 181 -2.95 2.26 -7.43
CA ALA A 181 -2.99 2.84 -8.77
C ALA A 181 -3.38 1.81 -9.84
N ALA A 182 -3.16 0.51 -9.57
CA ALA A 182 -3.66 -0.58 -10.38
C ALA A 182 -3.92 -1.83 -9.54
N VAL A 183 -5.03 -2.51 -9.84
CA VAL A 183 -5.40 -3.83 -9.34
C VAL A 183 -5.41 -4.83 -10.49
N LEU A 184 -5.35 -6.13 -10.21
CA LEU A 184 -5.52 -7.14 -11.25
C LEU A 184 -6.95 -7.64 -11.29
N GLU A 185 -7.66 -7.33 -12.37
CA GLU A 185 -8.97 -7.87 -12.68
C GLU A 185 -8.86 -8.86 -13.85
N VAL A 186 -9.15 -10.13 -13.57
CA VAL A 186 -9.07 -11.21 -14.59
C VAL A 186 -7.72 -11.20 -15.33
N GLY A 187 -6.62 -10.96 -14.58
CA GLY A 187 -5.25 -10.95 -15.13
C GLY A 187 -4.89 -9.70 -15.94
N THR A 188 -5.68 -8.63 -15.83
CA THR A 188 -5.42 -7.36 -16.52
C THR A 188 -5.35 -6.23 -15.49
N PRO A 189 -4.35 -5.33 -15.57
CA PRO A 189 -4.32 -4.14 -14.73
C PRO A 189 -5.49 -3.21 -15.01
N ALA A 190 -6.24 -2.87 -13.98
CA ALA A 190 -7.38 -1.96 -14.00
C ALA A 190 -7.25 -0.94 -12.86
N VAL A 191 -7.97 0.18 -12.94
CA VAL A 191 -8.08 1.12 -11.82
C VAL A 191 -8.73 0.41 -10.63
N ALA A 192 -8.21 0.60 -9.44
CA ALA A 192 -8.84 0.11 -8.21
C ALA A 192 -10.29 0.62 -8.13
N ASN A 193 -11.14 -0.12 -7.40
CA ASN A 193 -12.59 0.14 -7.35
C ASN A 193 -12.92 1.65 -7.44
N PRO A 194 -13.58 2.12 -8.53
CA PRO A 194 -13.81 3.54 -8.78
C PRO A 194 -14.54 4.28 -7.65
N GLN A 195 -15.32 3.55 -6.83
CA GLN A 195 -16.03 4.14 -5.67
C GLN A 195 -15.07 4.62 -4.57
N PHE A 196 -13.85 4.07 -4.55
CA PHE A 196 -12.80 4.46 -3.60
C PHE A 196 -11.77 5.42 -4.22
N ALA A 197 -11.82 5.72 -5.52
CA ALA A 197 -11.00 6.77 -6.09
C ALA A 197 -11.51 8.14 -5.64
N LEU A 198 -10.63 8.96 -5.07
CA LEU A 198 -10.98 10.34 -4.68
C LEU A 198 -11.04 11.27 -5.90
N ASP A 199 -10.27 10.94 -6.95
CA ASP A 199 -10.27 11.58 -8.27
C ASP A 199 -10.12 10.51 -9.35
N LEU A 200 -11.24 10.04 -9.90
CA LEU A 200 -11.22 8.95 -10.87
C LEU A 200 -10.48 9.30 -12.18
N PRO A 201 -10.68 10.48 -12.80
CA PRO A 201 -9.90 10.87 -13.98
C PRO A 201 -8.40 10.85 -13.74
N GLN A 202 -7.95 11.27 -12.56
CA GLN A 202 -6.54 11.27 -12.19
C GLN A 202 -6.03 9.83 -11.94
N ALA A 203 -6.84 8.95 -11.35
CA ALA A 203 -6.50 7.53 -11.19
C ALA A 203 -6.35 6.83 -12.54
N GLU A 204 -7.23 7.11 -13.50
CA GLU A 204 -7.13 6.61 -14.88
C GLU A 204 -5.84 7.09 -15.57
N ALA A 205 -5.49 8.36 -15.43
CA ALA A 205 -4.24 8.91 -15.96
C ALA A 205 -3.01 8.26 -15.30
N SER A 206 -3.06 7.98 -13.99
CA SER A 206 -2.01 7.30 -13.25
C SER A 206 -1.83 5.85 -13.73
N LEU A 207 -2.90 5.12 -13.98
CA LEU A 207 -2.83 3.79 -14.60
C LEU A 207 -2.14 3.86 -15.97
N GLN A 208 -2.51 4.82 -16.84
CA GLN A 208 -1.86 4.98 -18.14
C GLN A 208 -0.36 5.31 -18.01
N LYS A 209 0.02 6.12 -17.01
CA LYS A 209 1.44 6.41 -16.69
C LYS A 209 2.19 5.12 -16.34
N LEU A 210 1.60 4.22 -15.55
CA LEU A 210 2.22 2.94 -15.22
C LEU A 210 2.28 2.00 -16.43
N LEU A 211 1.23 1.94 -17.27
CA LEU A 211 1.19 1.09 -18.46
C LEU A 211 2.25 1.48 -19.51
N ALA A 212 2.72 2.72 -19.49
CA ALA A 212 3.79 3.22 -20.36
C ALA A 212 5.20 2.84 -19.86
N LEU A 213 5.35 2.26 -18.66
CA LEU A 213 6.63 1.81 -18.15
C LEU A 213 7.09 0.53 -18.86
N ASP A 214 8.40 0.38 -19.04
CA ASP A 214 9.02 -0.85 -19.53
C ASP A 214 9.06 -1.91 -18.40
N ALA A 215 7.90 -2.52 -18.13
CA ALA A 215 7.71 -3.48 -17.04
C ALA A 215 7.00 -4.75 -17.52
N ASP A 216 7.66 -5.89 -17.28
CA ASP A 216 7.11 -7.23 -17.55
C ASP A 216 6.46 -7.85 -16.31
N CYS A 217 6.78 -7.32 -15.12
CA CYS A 217 6.30 -7.81 -13.84
C CYS A 217 5.50 -6.72 -13.13
N TRP A 218 4.25 -7.02 -12.80
CA TRP A 218 3.36 -6.14 -12.07
C TRP A 218 2.97 -6.81 -10.77
N LEU A 219 3.26 -6.18 -9.65
CA LEU A 219 2.77 -6.61 -8.34
C LEU A 219 1.71 -5.60 -7.91
N CYS A 220 0.45 -6.04 -8.01
CA CYS A 220 -0.70 -5.28 -7.57
C CYS A 220 -1.10 -5.75 -6.17
N TYR A 221 -1.35 -4.80 -5.29
CA TYR A 221 -1.70 -5.10 -3.90
C TYR A 221 -2.99 -5.93 -3.82
N HIS A 222 -3.98 -5.59 -4.65
CA HIS A 222 -5.17 -6.39 -4.88
C HIS A 222 -5.07 -7.15 -6.21
N GLY A 223 -5.12 -8.48 -6.12
CA GLY A 223 -5.06 -9.37 -7.28
C GLY A 223 -3.71 -10.06 -7.53
N GLY A 224 -2.63 -9.62 -6.86
CA GLY A 224 -1.35 -10.33 -6.84
C GLY A 224 -0.41 -9.95 -7.98
N ILE A 225 0.30 -10.94 -8.54
CA ILE A 225 1.38 -10.72 -9.49
C ILE A 225 1.00 -11.12 -10.92
N LEU A 226 1.29 -10.24 -11.88
CA LEU A 226 1.21 -10.50 -13.31
C LEU A 226 2.64 -10.49 -13.89
N ARG A 227 2.97 -11.49 -14.70
CA ARG A 227 4.19 -11.53 -15.52
C ARG A 227 3.79 -11.64 -17.00
N ARG A 228 4.37 -10.77 -17.81
CA ARG A 228 4.14 -10.73 -19.28
C ARG A 228 5.32 -11.31 -20.02
#